data_799b430c903db18df19ac4c538e1bcfd
#
_entry.id   799b430c903db18df19ac4c538e1bcfd
#
_cell.length_a   1.000
_cell.length_b   1.000
_cell.length_c   1.000
_cell.angle_alpha   90.00
_cell.angle_beta   90.00
_cell.angle_gamma   90.00
#
_symmetry.space_group_name_H-M   'P 1'
#
loop_
_entity.id
_entity.type
_entity.pdbx_description
1 polymer ?
#
loop_
_entity_poly.entity_id
_entity_poly.type
_entity_poly.pdbx_seq_one_letter_code
_entity_poly.pdbx_strand_id
1 'polypeptide(L)'
;MIDGDFGLPQLVYAADFDNPHDTNASGFGSVYPLPLEGCVTPGDSGGGVFIQQGSQYYLAGVISTVGYLDGSPNGSYSDASGFGRMSAALPWINNTIGVPEPSSYALLFTSGIALLCFQRRNN
;
A
#
# COMPACT_ATOMS: atom_id res chain seq x y z
N MET A 1 11.71 -3.39 -10.44
CA MET A 1 10.76 -2.36 -9.93
C MET A 1 11.51 -1.05 -9.91
N ILE A 2 11.06 -0.08 -10.67
CA ILE A 2 11.66 1.25 -10.72
C ILE A 2 10.81 2.19 -9.87
N ASP A 3 11.49 3.17 -9.28
CA ASP A 3 10.86 4.34 -8.70
C ASP A 3 10.38 5.20 -9.89
N GLY A 4 9.18 4.91 -10.37
CA GLY A 4 8.63 5.50 -11.58
C GLY A 4 8.13 6.91 -11.31
N ASP A 5 8.65 7.85 -12.05
CA ASP A 5 8.25 9.25 -11.98
C ASP A 5 6.93 9.47 -12.75
N PHE A 6 5.80 9.09 -12.13
CA PHE A 6 4.47 9.54 -12.58
C PHE A 6 4.18 11.00 -12.13
N GLY A 7 5.20 11.83 -12.00
CA GLY A 7 5.08 13.17 -11.43
C GLY A 7 4.95 13.22 -9.91
N LEU A 8 5.01 12.05 -9.23
CA LEU A 8 4.97 11.91 -7.77
C LEU A 8 6.04 10.91 -7.31
N PRO A 9 7.34 11.16 -7.57
CA PRO A 9 8.41 10.17 -7.50
C PRO A 9 8.64 9.56 -6.12
N GLN A 10 8.15 10.17 -5.07
CA GLN A 10 8.30 9.66 -3.71
C GLN A 10 7.06 8.92 -3.18
N LEU A 11 5.95 8.96 -3.90
CA LEU A 11 4.67 8.41 -3.46
C LEU A 11 4.28 7.12 -4.16
N VAL A 12 4.89 6.82 -5.30
CA VAL A 12 4.48 5.72 -6.17
C VAL A 12 5.68 4.87 -6.59
N TYR A 13 5.50 3.56 -6.62
CA TYR A 13 6.33 2.62 -7.38
C TYR A 13 5.63 2.25 -8.67
N ALA A 14 6.39 1.91 -9.70
CA ALA A 14 5.87 1.33 -10.92
C ALA A 14 6.65 0.08 -11.32
N ALA A 15 5.99 -0.82 -12.02
CA ALA A 15 6.57 -1.96 -12.69
C ALA A 15 5.83 -2.15 -14.02
N ASP A 16 6.57 -2.41 -15.08
CA ASP A 16 6.01 -2.83 -16.36
C ASP A 16 6.01 -4.36 -16.48
N PHE A 17 5.33 -4.85 -17.48
CA PHE A 17 5.24 -6.26 -17.79
C PHE A 17 5.97 -6.53 -19.10
N ASP A 18 7.21 -6.98 -19.00
CA ASP A 18 8.10 -7.14 -20.13
C ASP A 18 7.67 -8.25 -21.07
N ASN A 19 7.82 -8.01 -22.38
CA ASN A 19 7.54 -9.01 -23.38
C ASN A 19 8.80 -9.85 -23.65
N PRO A 20 8.81 -11.17 -23.34
CA PRO A 20 9.96 -12.02 -23.56
C PRO A 20 10.30 -12.24 -25.05
N HIS A 21 9.39 -11.87 -25.96
CA HIS A 21 9.55 -12.04 -27.41
C HIS A 21 9.83 -10.74 -28.15
N ASP A 22 9.67 -9.58 -27.49
CA ASP A 22 9.91 -8.27 -28.07
C ASP A 22 10.42 -7.27 -27.04
N THR A 23 11.73 -7.09 -27.00
CA THR A 23 12.39 -6.16 -26.07
C THR A 23 12.11 -4.68 -26.37
N ASN A 24 11.51 -4.34 -27.52
CA ASN A 24 11.11 -2.96 -27.80
C ASN A 24 9.73 -2.64 -27.16
N ALA A 25 9.03 -3.63 -26.66
CA ALA A 25 7.74 -3.49 -26.01
C ALA A 25 7.84 -3.26 -24.50
N SER A 26 9.04 -3.05 -23.93
CA SER A 26 9.22 -2.63 -22.54
C SER A 26 8.86 -1.16 -22.36
N GLY A 27 8.15 -0.85 -21.27
CA GLY A 27 7.73 0.52 -20.97
C GLY A 27 8.84 1.34 -20.33
N PHE A 28 9.57 0.74 -19.40
CA PHE A 28 10.65 1.38 -18.66
C PHE A 28 11.51 0.34 -17.90
N GLY A 29 12.74 0.70 -17.62
CA GLY A 29 13.67 -0.14 -16.85
C GLY A 29 14.42 -1.17 -17.64
N SER A 30 14.44 -2.41 -17.17
CA SER A 30 15.03 -3.54 -17.90
C SER A 30 14.07 -3.96 -19.02
N VAL A 31 14.62 -4.32 -20.15
CA VAL A 31 13.87 -4.91 -21.28
C VAL A 31 13.82 -6.44 -21.19
N TYR A 32 14.40 -7.00 -20.15
CA TYR A 32 14.46 -8.45 -19.95
C TYR A 32 13.50 -8.84 -18.83
N PRO A 33 12.49 -9.67 -19.13
CA PRO A 33 11.50 -10.09 -18.15
C PRO A 33 12.15 -10.88 -17.01
N LEU A 34 11.62 -10.68 -15.82
CA LEU A 34 11.97 -11.46 -14.65
C LEU A 34 11.17 -12.76 -14.59
N PRO A 35 11.68 -13.83 -13.95
CA PRO A 35 10.87 -15.00 -13.67
C PRO A 35 9.62 -14.63 -12.85
N LEU A 36 8.45 -15.11 -13.27
CA LEU A 36 7.16 -14.82 -12.62
C LEU A 36 6.74 -13.33 -12.63
N GLU A 37 7.21 -12.60 -13.63
CA GLU A 37 6.76 -11.24 -13.86
C GLU A 37 5.27 -11.23 -14.26
N GLY A 38 4.56 -10.19 -13.89
CA GLY A 38 3.15 -10.02 -14.19
C GLY A 38 2.71 -8.58 -13.97
N CYS A 39 1.50 -8.27 -14.41
CA CYS A 39 0.92 -6.96 -14.16
C CYS A 39 -0.43 -7.07 -13.44
N VAL A 40 -0.83 -5.95 -12.84
CA VAL A 40 -2.15 -5.83 -12.23
C VAL A 40 -3.20 -5.48 -13.28
N THR A 41 -4.45 -5.83 -13.00
CA THR A 41 -5.59 -5.57 -13.88
C THR A 41 -6.66 -4.76 -13.17
N PRO A 42 -7.62 -4.16 -13.90
CA PRO A 42 -8.77 -3.51 -13.29
C PRO A 42 -9.51 -4.46 -12.33
N GLY A 43 -9.68 -4.04 -11.08
CA GLY A 43 -10.25 -4.85 -10.02
C GLY A 43 -9.26 -5.24 -8.92
N ASP A 44 -7.96 -5.18 -9.18
CA ASP A 44 -6.90 -5.46 -8.20
C ASP A 44 -6.62 -4.28 -7.27
N SER A 45 -7.27 -3.13 -7.50
CA SER A 45 -7.10 -1.91 -6.71
C SER A 45 -7.31 -2.15 -5.21
N GLY A 46 -6.39 -1.66 -4.39
CA GLY A 46 -6.41 -1.87 -2.94
C GLY A 46 -5.70 -3.15 -2.48
N GLY A 47 -5.30 -4.03 -3.40
CA GLY A 47 -4.48 -5.20 -3.09
C GLY A 47 -3.11 -4.83 -2.56
N GLY A 48 -2.57 -5.63 -1.64
CA GLY A 48 -1.26 -5.40 -1.04
C GLY A 48 -0.12 -5.88 -1.94
N VAL A 49 0.93 -5.06 -2.04
CA VAL A 49 2.20 -5.43 -2.68
C VAL A 49 3.21 -5.77 -1.61
N PHE A 50 3.72 -6.98 -1.62
CA PHE A 50 4.60 -7.48 -0.58
C PHE A 50 6.01 -7.72 -1.10
N ILE A 51 7.00 -7.44 -0.27
CA ILE A 51 8.39 -7.83 -0.48
C ILE A 51 8.80 -8.87 0.55
N GLN A 52 9.55 -9.85 0.11
CA GLN A 52 10.09 -10.88 1.01
C GLN A 52 11.52 -10.51 1.40
N GLN A 53 11.79 -10.53 2.71
CA GLN A 53 13.14 -10.41 3.27
C GLN A 53 13.37 -11.57 4.24
N GLY A 54 14.21 -12.49 3.83
CA GLY A 54 14.38 -13.75 4.56
C GLY A 54 13.08 -14.57 4.56
N SER A 55 12.57 -14.90 5.74
CA SER A 55 11.32 -15.64 5.92
C SER A 55 10.09 -14.75 6.14
N GLN A 56 10.26 -13.43 6.12
CA GLN A 56 9.19 -12.48 6.43
C GLN A 56 8.72 -11.72 5.19
N TYR A 57 7.44 -11.36 5.18
CA TYR A 57 6.82 -10.54 4.16
C TYR A 57 6.46 -9.18 4.74
N TYR A 58 6.80 -8.13 4.01
CA TYR A 58 6.53 -6.74 4.38
C TYR A 58 5.63 -6.10 3.33
N LEU A 59 4.61 -5.37 3.78
CA LEU A 59 3.77 -4.58 2.89
C LEU A 59 4.57 -3.38 2.37
N ALA A 60 4.92 -3.42 1.10
CA ALA A 60 5.69 -2.37 0.43
C ALA A 60 4.81 -1.31 -0.20
N GLY A 61 3.63 -1.70 -0.68
CA GLY A 61 2.71 -0.81 -1.36
C GLY A 61 1.29 -1.33 -1.44
N VAL A 62 0.44 -0.50 -2.03
CA VAL A 62 -0.96 -0.81 -2.34
C VAL A 62 -1.19 -0.58 -3.83
N ILE A 63 -1.83 -1.53 -4.49
CA ILE A 63 -2.18 -1.45 -5.92
C ILE A 63 -3.12 -0.26 -6.12
N SER A 64 -2.78 0.62 -7.05
CA SER A 64 -3.51 1.88 -7.27
C SER A 64 -3.89 2.13 -8.71
N THR A 65 -2.96 1.94 -9.65
CA THR A 65 -3.16 2.32 -11.05
C THR A 65 -2.65 1.28 -12.02
N VAL A 66 -3.22 1.28 -13.21
CA VAL A 66 -2.72 0.54 -14.38
C VAL A 66 -2.43 1.55 -15.47
N GLY A 67 -1.28 1.43 -16.12
CA GLY A 67 -0.93 2.17 -17.32
C GLY A 67 -0.93 1.22 -18.51
N TYR A 68 -1.39 1.67 -19.67
CA TYR A 68 -1.45 0.85 -20.87
C TYR A 68 -0.64 1.50 -21.98
N LEU A 69 0.30 0.76 -22.55
CA LEU A 69 1.06 1.22 -23.69
C LEU A 69 0.36 0.86 -25.02
N ASP A 70 -0.43 -0.18 -25.02
CA ASP A 70 -1.25 -0.61 -26.18
C ASP A 70 -2.63 0.02 -26.26
N GLY A 71 -3.02 0.82 -25.24
CA GLY A 71 -4.32 1.50 -25.15
C GLY A 71 -5.44 0.65 -24.56
N SER A 72 -5.15 -0.55 -24.05
CA SER A 72 -6.15 -1.46 -23.46
C SER A 72 -5.68 -2.02 -22.10
N PRO A 73 -6.49 -1.91 -21.03
CA PRO A 73 -6.15 -2.41 -19.71
C PRO A 73 -6.42 -3.91 -19.56
N ASN A 74 -5.77 -4.72 -20.35
CA ASN A 74 -6.08 -6.16 -20.43
C ASN A 74 -5.08 -7.07 -19.74
N GLY A 75 -4.02 -6.51 -19.12
CA GLY A 75 -2.94 -7.29 -18.50
C GLY A 75 -2.00 -7.90 -19.54
N SER A 76 -1.86 -7.26 -20.69
CA SER A 76 -0.93 -7.69 -21.73
C SER A 76 0.50 -7.23 -21.47
N TYR A 77 1.43 -7.77 -22.24
CA TYR A 77 2.80 -7.28 -22.24
C TYR A 77 2.86 -5.79 -22.55
N SER A 78 3.77 -5.10 -21.92
CA SER A 78 3.97 -3.64 -21.95
C SER A 78 2.99 -2.84 -21.08
N ASP A 79 2.00 -3.45 -20.46
CA ASP A 79 1.19 -2.78 -19.45
C ASP A 79 2.03 -2.46 -18.20
N ALA A 80 1.68 -1.39 -17.51
CA ALA A 80 2.38 -0.93 -16.33
C ALA A 80 1.49 -0.96 -15.10
N SER A 81 2.04 -1.40 -13.99
CA SER A 81 1.40 -1.44 -12.68
C SER A 81 1.92 -0.31 -11.81
N GLY A 82 1.03 0.46 -11.18
CA GLY A 82 1.38 1.53 -10.24
C GLY A 82 0.91 1.22 -8.83
N PHE A 83 1.82 1.45 -7.86
CA PHE A 83 1.63 1.09 -6.45
C PHE A 83 1.88 2.29 -5.56
N GLY A 84 0.93 2.63 -4.69
CA GLY A 84 1.16 3.60 -3.63
C GLY A 84 2.21 3.09 -2.64
N ARG A 85 3.25 3.89 -2.35
CA ARG A 85 4.35 3.51 -1.45
C ARG A 85 3.90 3.51 0.00
N MET A 86 4.02 2.39 0.67
CA MET A 86 3.71 2.30 2.11
C MET A 86 4.65 3.15 2.95
N SER A 87 5.94 3.24 2.59
CA SER A 87 6.91 4.08 3.31
C SER A 87 6.56 5.57 3.31
N ALA A 88 5.89 6.06 2.27
CA ALA A 88 5.41 7.44 2.21
C ALA A 88 4.17 7.67 3.10
N ALA A 89 3.36 6.63 3.33
CA ALA A 89 2.17 6.68 4.18
C ALA A 89 2.49 6.47 5.67
N LEU A 90 3.66 5.91 6.01
CA LEU A 90 4.01 5.58 7.40
C LEU A 90 3.88 6.74 8.40
N PRO A 91 4.30 7.98 8.12
CA PRO A 91 4.12 9.09 9.07
C PRO A 91 2.65 9.34 9.40
N TRP A 92 1.79 9.31 8.38
CA TRP A 92 0.35 9.47 8.55
C TRP A 92 -0.27 8.30 9.32
N ILE A 93 0.10 7.06 8.98
CA ILE A 93 -0.36 5.86 9.67
C ILE A 93 0.01 5.92 11.15
N ASN A 94 1.28 6.18 11.47
CA ASN A 94 1.76 6.25 12.84
C ASN A 94 1.06 7.35 13.66
N ASN A 95 0.82 8.50 13.05
CA ASN A 95 0.06 9.56 13.69
C ASN A 95 -1.40 9.16 13.95
N THR A 96 -2.01 8.39 13.04
CA THR A 96 -3.41 8.00 13.14
C THR A 96 -3.61 6.90 14.19
N ILE A 97 -2.79 5.84 14.17
CA ILE A 97 -2.89 4.73 15.12
C ILE A 97 -2.26 5.08 16.49
N GLY A 98 -1.35 6.04 16.54
CA GLY A 98 -0.71 6.52 17.76
C GLY A 98 -1.54 7.55 18.53
N VAL A 99 -2.68 7.99 18.00
CA VAL A 99 -3.60 8.86 18.75
C VAL A 99 -4.34 8.02 19.77
N PRO A 100 -4.04 8.19 21.10
CA PRO A 100 -4.84 7.52 22.13
C PRO A 100 -6.27 7.99 21.98
N GLU A 101 -7.22 7.06 21.95
CA GLU A 101 -8.64 7.43 21.90
C GLU A 101 -9.01 8.21 23.17
N PRO A 102 -9.20 9.54 23.11
CA PRO A 102 -9.40 10.35 24.32
C PRO A 102 -10.66 9.95 25.12
N SER A 103 -11.64 9.39 24.40
CA SER A 103 -12.93 8.96 24.95
C SER A 103 -12.83 7.73 25.86
N SER A 104 -11.95 6.77 25.55
CA SER A 104 -11.82 5.52 26.33
C SER A 104 -11.23 5.77 27.72
N TYR A 105 -10.21 6.62 27.81
CA TYR A 105 -9.64 7.01 29.11
C TYR A 105 -10.57 7.91 29.92
N ALA A 106 -11.28 8.83 29.27
CA ALA A 106 -12.27 9.68 29.92
C ALA A 106 -13.45 8.87 30.46
N LEU A 107 -13.94 7.87 29.70
CA LEU A 107 -14.99 6.95 30.14
C LEU A 107 -14.55 6.07 31.33
N LEU A 108 -13.34 5.55 31.30
CA LEU A 108 -12.78 4.78 32.42
C LEU A 108 -12.64 5.64 33.70
N PHE A 109 -12.17 6.88 33.55
CA PHE A 109 -12.00 7.80 34.67
C PHE A 109 -13.34 8.22 35.27
N THR A 110 -14.31 8.58 34.43
CA THR A 110 -15.65 9.01 34.89
C THR A 110 -16.45 7.87 35.52
N SER A 111 -16.37 6.65 34.95
CA SER A 111 -17.02 5.47 35.53
C SER A 111 -16.37 5.05 36.87
N GLY A 112 -15.05 5.17 37.00
CA GLY A 112 -14.36 4.92 38.27
C GLY A 112 -14.78 5.90 39.38
N ILE A 113 -14.87 7.19 39.06
CA ILE A 113 -15.35 8.22 40.00
C ILE A 113 -16.81 7.98 40.40
N ALA A 114 -17.68 7.65 39.42
CA ALA A 114 -19.08 7.36 39.68
C ALA A 114 -19.26 6.16 40.63
N LEU A 115 -18.47 5.09 40.43
CA LEU A 115 -18.48 3.91 41.32
C LEU A 115 -18.02 4.26 42.75
N LEU A 116 -16.98 5.06 42.90
CA LEU A 116 -16.48 5.50 44.19
C LEU A 116 -17.49 6.38 44.94
N CYS A 117 -18.16 7.27 44.23
CA CYS A 117 -19.23 8.11 44.79
C CYS A 117 -20.45 7.28 45.23
N PHE A 118 -20.81 6.25 44.45
CA PHE A 118 -21.89 5.34 44.78
C PHE A 118 -21.60 4.49 46.04
N GLN A 119 -20.39 3.97 46.16
CA GLN A 119 -19.98 3.22 47.36
C GLN A 119 -19.98 4.06 48.64
N ARG A 120 -19.53 5.34 48.53
CA ARG A 120 -19.54 6.26 49.68
C ARG A 120 -20.93 6.65 50.18
N ARG A 121 -21.93 6.57 49.30
CA ARG A 121 -23.33 6.92 49.64
C ARG A 121 -24.09 5.78 50.32
N ASN A 122 -23.61 4.54 50.18
CA ASN A 122 -24.22 3.34 50.74
C ASN A 122 -23.57 2.79 52.01
N ASN A 123 -22.51 3.47 52.51
CA ASN A 123 -21.90 3.28 53.79
C ASN A 123 -22.17 4.46 54.72
#